data_84c69213b49949fc82bea04cf803d304
#
_entry.id   84c69213b49949fc82bea04cf803d304
#
_cell.length_a   1.000
_cell.length_b   1.000
_cell.length_c   1.000
_cell.angle_alpha   90.00
_cell.angle_beta   90.00
_cell.angle_gamma   90.00
#
_symmetry.space_group_name_H-M   'P 1'
#
loop_
_entity.id
_entity.type
_entity.pdbx_description
1 polymer ?
#
loop_
_entity_poly.entity_id
_entity_poly.type
_entity_poly.pdbx_seq_one_letter_code
_entity_poly.pdbx_strand_id
1 'polypeptide(L)'
;MLTTKRKISLARMLSFAIVGTRALAGRSSRVITRRRDVNWELELNEGIDLAIYLGLYQRIPRRAARWITPGALVFDIGANIGAYSLPLARAVGHDGVVVAVEPTDYAFSRLQANAALNPDLLPRLALVQAALTAQTDGPDLKEDARFYSRWPLKGGGADRHRKHLGELETAKRARFLTLDTLVQEMRAKHRINRPVAFVKLDVDGHELDVLRGATQLLTAQKPLILIEIGPHVQDEVPQRFEQLIGIFEDHGYRLETSDTGKKLPMSAPALRALIGDGATIDAIARADNGNP
;
A
#
# COMPACT_ATOMS: atom_id res chain seq x y z
N MET A 1 -16.49 -13.04 4.96
CA MET A 1 -15.06 -12.63 5.18
C MET A 1 -14.76 -12.60 6.67
N LEU A 2 -13.51 -12.89 7.08
CA LEU A 2 -13.09 -12.68 8.46
C LEU A 2 -12.87 -11.19 8.71
N THR A 3 -13.39 -10.66 9.80
CA THR A 3 -13.14 -9.27 10.21
C THR A 3 -11.66 -9.08 10.54
N THR A 4 -11.15 -7.86 10.39
CA THR A 4 -9.76 -7.50 10.72
C THR A 4 -9.37 -7.92 12.14
N LYS A 5 -10.27 -7.76 13.12
CA LYS A 5 -10.06 -8.23 14.51
C LYS A 5 -9.81 -9.75 14.60
N ARG A 6 -10.57 -10.56 13.86
CA ARG A 6 -10.38 -12.03 13.86
C ARG A 6 -9.07 -12.44 13.18
N LYS A 7 -8.71 -11.77 12.07
CA LYS A 7 -7.41 -11.99 11.40
C LYS A 7 -6.25 -11.70 12.35
N ILE A 8 -6.30 -10.58 13.08
CA ILE A 8 -5.26 -10.19 14.04
C ILE A 8 -5.21 -11.15 15.25
N SER A 9 -6.36 -11.58 15.77
CA SER A 9 -6.37 -12.57 16.87
C SER A 9 -5.68 -13.87 16.47
N LEU A 10 -5.94 -14.38 15.29
CA LEU A 10 -5.27 -15.57 14.75
C LEU A 10 -3.76 -15.32 14.56
N ALA A 11 -3.39 -14.17 13.99
CA ALA A 11 -2.00 -13.80 13.80
C ALA A 11 -1.24 -13.71 15.14
N ARG A 12 -1.88 -13.20 16.22
CA ARG A 12 -1.30 -13.15 17.56
C ARG A 12 -1.00 -14.55 18.12
N MET A 13 -1.95 -15.48 17.98
CA MET A 13 -1.73 -16.87 18.42
C MET A 13 -0.57 -17.53 17.68
N LEU A 14 -0.51 -17.36 16.34
CA LEU A 14 0.56 -17.90 15.51
C LEU A 14 1.92 -17.25 15.85
N SER A 15 1.96 -15.92 15.99
CA SER A 15 3.17 -15.21 16.41
C SER A 15 3.67 -15.71 17.75
N PHE A 16 2.78 -15.82 18.76
CA PHE A 16 3.15 -16.30 20.10
C PHE A 16 3.78 -17.71 20.04
N ALA A 17 3.18 -18.63 19.30
CA ALA A 17 3.70 -19.99 19.16
C ALA A 17 5.07 -19.99 18.44
N ILE A 18 5.18 -19.29 17.31
CA ILE A 18 6.42 -19.27 16.50
C ILE A 18 7.54 -18.56 17.26
N VAL A 19 7.28 -17.37 17.80
CA VAL A 19 8.30 -16.60 18.54
C VAL A 19 8.69 -17.30 19.83
N GLY A 20 7.71 -17.93 20.53
CA GLY A 20 7.97 -18.74 21.72
C GLY A 20 8.90 -19.92 21.47
N THR A 21 8.62 -20.73 20.44
CA THR A 21 9.49 -21.85 20.03
C THR A 21 10.88 -21.38 19.60
N ARG A 22 10.96 -20.25 18.91
CA ARG A 22 12.26 -19.65 18.51
C ARG A 22 13.07 -19.20 19.74
N ALA A 23 12.40 -18.57 20.72
CA ALA A 23 13.03 -18.11 21.96
C ALA A 23 13.59 -19.29 22.77
N LEU A 24 12.85 -20.40 22.87
CA LEU A 24 13.34 -21.63 23.51
C LEU A 24 14.59 -22.19 22.80
N ALA A 25 14.73 -21.95 21.51
CA ALA A 25 15.92 -22.31 20.72
C ALA A 25 17.02 -21.21 20.72
N GLY A 26 16.93 -20.20 21.60
CA GLY A 26 17.89 -19.07 21.67
C GLY A 26 17.85 -18.14 20.44
N ARG A 27 16.77 -18.13 19.66
CA ARG A 27 16.64 -17.34 18.42
C ARG A 27 15.75 -16.12 18.62
N SER A 28 16.12 -14.99 17.99
CA SER A 28 15.35 -13.75 17.99
C SER A 28 14.01 -13.88 17.25
N SER A 29 13.06 -12.98 17.56
CA SER A 29 11.84 -12.74 16.76
C SER A 29 12.14 -12.14 15.38
N ARG A 30 13.29 -11.46 15.23
CA ARG A 30 13.76 -10.95 13.95
C ARG A 30 14.42 -12.06 13.13
N VAL A 31 14.08 -12.16 11.84
CA VAL A 31 14.55 -13.22 10.96
C VAL A 31 14.86 -12.70 9.57
N ILE A 32 16.00 -13.14 9.03
CA ILE A 32 16.29 -13.00 7.61
C ILE A 32 15.87 -14.30 6.92
N THR A 33 15.03 -14.20 5.90
CA THR A 33 14.49 -15.37 5.19
C THR A 33 14.19 -15.04 3.74
N ARG A 34 14.21 -16.07 2.89
CA ARG A 34 13.78 -15.94 1.50
C ARG A 34 12.34 -16.44 1.33
N ARG A 35 11.50 -15.59 0.73
CA ARG A 35 10.12 -15.94 0.38
C ARG A 35 9.84 -15.45 -1.04
N ARG A 36 9.40 -16.37 -1.92
CA ARG A 36 9.03 -16.07 -3.32
C ARG A 36 10.13 -15.30 -4.06
N ASP A 37 11.34 -15.75 -3.98
CA ASP A 37 12.53 -15.16 -4.62
C ASP A 37 12.90 -13.74 -4.15
N VAL A 38 12.41 -13.32 -3.00
CA VAL A 38 12.78 -12.08 -2.33
C VAL A 38 13.37 -12.41 -0.97
N ASN A 39 14.48 -11.76 -0.62
CA ASN A 39 15.08 -11.81 0.70
C ASN A 39 14.45 -10.76 1.60
N TRP A 40 14.10 -11.14 2.81
CA TRP A 40 13.38 -10.31 3.76
C TRP A 40 14.06 -10.30 5.12
N GLU A 41 14.12 -9.14 5.75
CA GLU A 41 14.29 -8.99 7.19
C GLU A 41 12.91 -8.74 7.81
N LEU A 42 12.44 -9.68 8.63
CA LEU A 42 11.10 -9.70 9.18
C LEU A 42 11.13 -9.69 10.71
N GLU A 43 10.22 -8.94 11.33
CA GLU A 43 9.94 -8.96 12.76
C GLU A 43 8.65 -9.73 13.01
N LEU A 44 8.74 -10.97 13.53
CA LEU A 44 7.60 -11.89 13.64
C LEU A 44 6.54 -11.46 14.66
N ASN A 45 6.78 -10.39 15.39
CA ASN A 45 5.78 -9.72 16.24
C ASN A 45 4.98 -8.63 15.48
N GLU A 46 5.26 -8.40 14.19
CA GLU A 46 4.50 -7.49 13.31
C GLU A 46 3.60 -8.27 12.36
N GLY A 47 2.37 -7.79 12.14
CA GLY A 47 1.35 -8.54 11.40
C GLY A 47 1.70 -8.78 9.92
N ILE A 48 2.21 -7.75 9.23
CA ILE A 48 2.62 -7.86 7.82
C ILE A 48 3.80 -8.81 7.68
N ASP A 49 4.80 -8.66 8.54
CA ASP A 49 6.00 -9.49 8.56
C ASP A 49 5.69 -10.97 8.78
N LEU A 50 4.84 -11.25 9.76
CA LEU A 50 4.40 -12.61 10.03
C LEU A 50 3.65 -13.19 8.82
N ALA A 51 2.78 -12.41 8.18
CA ALA A 51 2.05 -12.84 6.99
C ALA A 51 3.00 -13.16 5.83
N ILE A 52 4.04 -12.35 5.61
CA ILE A 52 5.10 -12.63 4.62
C ILE A 52 5.84 -13.92 5.01
N TYR A 53 6.25 -14.06 6.28
CA TYR A 53 6.96 -15.24 6.78
C TYR A 53 6.18 -16.53 6.54
N LEU A 54 4.87 -16.52 6.77
CA LEU A 54 3.96 -17.64 6.55
C LEU A 54 3.56 -17.84 5.08
N GLY A 55 3.96 -16.94 4.18
CA GLY A 55 3.55 -16.96 2.78
C GLY A 55 2.09 -16.61 2.53
N LEU A 56 1.42 -16.01 3.53
CA LEU A 56 0.01 -15.62 3.51
C LEU A 56 -0.22 -14.19 3.00
N TYR A 57 0.87 -13.39 2.90
CA TYR A 57 0.75 -12.02 2.43
C TYR A 57 0.28 -11.97 0.97
N GLN A 58 -0.47 -10.94 0.67
CA GLN A 58 -1.14 -10.76 -0.62
C GLN A 58 -0.14 -10.89 -1.79
N ARG A 59 -0.61 -11.52 -2.84
CA ARG A 59 0.07 -11.54 -4.15
C ARG A 59 -0.46 -10.38 -4.95
N ILE A 60 0.36 -9.86 -5.85
CA ILE A 60 -0.16 -9.04 -6.93
C ILE A 60 -1.32 -9.83 -7.57
N PRO A 61 -2.55 -9.29 -7.56
CA PRO A 61 -3.68 -10.02 -8.11
C PRO A 61 -3.40 -10.42 -9.56
N ARG A 62 -3.73 -11.66 -9.95
CA ARG A 62 -3.49 -12.12 -11.33
C ARG A 62 -4.08 -11.19 -12.38
N ARG A 63 -5.20 -10.56 -12.04
CA ARG A 63 -5.88 -9.60 -12.92
C ARG A 63 -5.08 -8.32 -13.10
N ALA A 64 -4.40 -7.84 -12.05
CA ALA A 64 -3.53 -6.68 -12.10
C ALA A 64 -2.18 -6.99 -12.78
N ALA A 65 -1.70 -8.24 -12.67
CA ALA A 65 -0.38 -8.63 -13.18
C ALA A 65 -0.19 -8.40 -14.68
N ARG A 66 -1.27 -8.44 -15.48
CA ARG A 66 -1.22 -8.16 -16.95
C ARG A 66 -0.85 -6.72 -17.28
N TRP A 67 -1.04 -5.80 -16.33
CA TRP A 67 -0.70 -4.38 -16.47
C TRP A 67 0.73 -4.07 -16.01
N ILE A 68 1.37 -5.03 -15.34
CA ILE A 68 2.72 -4.94 -14.83
C ILE A 68 3.63 -5.69 -15.81
N THR A 69 3.77 -5.13 -16.99
CA THR A 69 4.59 -5.71 -18.06
C THR A 69 6.06 -5.32 -17.89
N PRO A 70 7.02 -6.09 -18.48
CA PRO A 70 8.40 -5.67 -18.54
C PRO A 70 8.55 -4.24 -19.09
N GLY A 71 9.33 -3.44 -18.40
CA GLY A 71 9.51 -2.03 -18.73
C GLY A 71 8.46 -1.09 -18.12
N ALA A 72 7.44 -1.55 -17.41
CA ALA A 72 6.41 -0.69 -16.84
C ALA A 72 6.94 0.32 -15.81
N LEU A 73 6.30 1.51 -15.74
CA LEU A 73 6.41 2.45 -14.62
C LEU A 73 5.24 2.20 -13.67
N VAL A 74 5.56 1.88 -12.43
CA VAL A 74 4.60 1.45 -11.41
C VAL A 74 4.80 2.25 -10.13
N PHE A 75 3.72 2.60 -9.46
CA PHE A 75 3.75 3.24 -8.13
C PHE A 75 3.17 2.30 -7.08
N ASP A 76 3.89 2.14 -5.96
CA ASP A 76 3.44 1.48 -4.73
C ASP A 76 3.34 2.55 -3.65
N ILE A 77 2.13 3.02 -3.39
CA ILE A 77 1.83 4.10 -2.46
C ILE A 77 1.32 3.48 -1.16
N GLY A 78 2.01 3.78 -0.05
CA GLY A 78 1.94 3.04 1.19
C GLY A 78 2.78 1.76 1.10
N ALA A 79 4.04 1.90 0.69
CA ALA A 79 4.93 0.77 0.43
C ALA A 79 5.27 -0.04 1.69
N ASN A 80 5.14 0.57 2.86
CA ASN A 80 5.47 -0.02 4.15
C ASN A 80 6.88 -0.65 4.12
N ILE A 81 7.06 -1.91 4.47
CA ILE A 81 8.34 -2.62 4.44
C ILE A 81 8.72 -3.17 3.04
N GLY A 82 7.96 -2.83 2.00
CA GLY A 82 8.21 -3.25 0.62
C GLY A 82 7.46 -4.51 0.17
N ALA A 83 6.41 -4.88 0.89
CA ALA A 83 5.67 -6.13 0.65
C ALA A 83 5.08 -6.25 -0.77
N TYR A 84 4.72 -5.13 -1.39
CA TYR A 84 4.36 -5.05 -2.81
C TYR A 84 5.54 -4.58 -3.67
N SER A 85 6.34 -3.61 -3.21
CA SER A 85 7.42 -3.00 -3.99
C SER A 85 8.42 -4.03 -4.52
N LEU A 86 8.89 -4.98 -3.69
CA LEU A 86 9.90 -5.95 -4.11
C LEU A 86 9.36 -6.98 -5.12
N PRO A 87 8.17 -7.58 -4.93
CA PRO A 87 7.54 -8.39 -5.98
C PRO A 87 7.25 -7.61 -7.27
N LEU A 88 6.82 -6.35 -7.17
CA LEU A 88 6.60 -5.48 -8.32
C LEU A 88 7.91 -5.22 -9.08
N ALA A 89 9.02 -4.93 -8.37
CA ALA A 89 10.34 -4.73 -8.98
C ALA A 89 10.83 -5.97 -9.76
N ARG A 90 10.43 -7.16 -9.32
CA ARG A 90 10.68 -8.39 -10.08
C ARG A 90 9.80 -8.47 -11.33
N ALA A 91 8.53 -8.13 -11.21
CA ALA A 91 7.54 -8.24 -12.28
C ALA A 91 7.77 -7.23 -13.42
N VAL A 92 8.20 -5.99 -13.12
CA VAL A 92 8.47 -4.97 -14.14
C VAL A 92 9.70 -5.26 -15.00
N GLY A 93 10.51 -6.27 -14.66
CA GLY A 93 11.69 -6.64 -15.42
C GLY A 93 12.81 -5.60 -15.35
N HIS A 94 13.85 -5.80 -16.18
CA HIS A 94 15.09 -5.02 -16.12
C HIS A 94 14.88 -3.53 -16.42
N ASP A 95 14.04 -3.19 -17.38
CA ASP A 95 13.82 -1.82 -17.85
C ASP A 95 12.67 -1.11 -17.14
N GLY A 96 11.99 -1.81 -16.21
CA GLY A 96 10.90 -1.26 -15.44
C GLY A 96 11.36 -0.47 -14.21
N VAL A 97 10.48 0.38 -13.69
CA VAL A 97 10.72 1.15 -12.47
C VAL A 97 9.51 1.05 -11.55
N VAL A 98 9.75 0.74 -10.29
CA VAL A 98 8.78 0.81 -9.20
C VAL A 98 9.14 1.98 -8.30
N VAL A 99 8.24 2.94 -8.19
CA VAL A 99 8.35 4.05 -7.24
C VAL A 99 7.64 3.63 -5.97
N ALA A 100 8.40 3.33 -4.93
CA ALA A 100 7.92 2.89 -3.63
C ALA A 100 7.85 4.09 -2.67
N VAL A 101 6.64 4.48 -2.28
CA VAL A 101 6.37 5.68 -1.48
C VAL A 101 5.89 5.27 -0.09
N GLU A 102 6.62 5.70 0.93
CA GLU A 102 6.31 5.42 2.34
C GLU A 102 6.66 6.65 3.19
N PRO A 103 5.73 7.24 3.95
CA PRO A 103 6.00 8.45 4.72
C PRO A 103 6.76 8.19 6.02
N THR A 104 6.48 7.10 6.74
CA THR A 104 6.94 6.92 8.12
C THR A 104 8.42 6.56 8.21
N ASP A 105 9.09 7.12 9.20
CA ASP A 105 10.52 6.85 9.42
C ASP A 105 10.79 5.38 9.71
N TYR A 106 9.88 4.74 10.46
CA TYR A 106 9.98 3.33 10.81
C TYR A 106 9.89 2.42 9.58
N ALA A 107 8.76 2.50 8.85
CA ALA A 107 8.54 1.59 7.73
C ALA A 107 9.48 1.88 6.56
N PHE A 108 9.80 3.16 6.29
CA PHE A 108 10.73 3.52 5.24
C PHE A 108 12.15 2.98 5.49
N SER A 109 12.64 3.04 6.74
CA SER A 109 13.94 2.44 7.08
C SER A 109 13.96 0.93 6.84
N ARG A 110 12.87 0.24 7.12
CA ARG A 110 12.73 -1.19 6.87
C ARG A 110 12.57 -1.53 5.38
N LEU A 111 11.88 -0.67 4.62
CA LEU A 111 11.83 -0.76 3.17
C LEU A 111 13.24 -0.68 2.57
N GLN A 112 14.05 0.28 3.02
CA GLN A 112 15.45 0.41 2.59
C GLN A 112 16.28 -0.83 2.93
N ALA A 113 16.15 -1.36 4.15
CA ALA A 113 16.85 -2.57 4.58
C ALA A 113 16.44 -3.79 3.73
N ASN A 114 15.14 -3.98 3.49
CA ASN A 114 14.65 -5.06 2.64
C ASN A 114 15.08 -4.92 1.18
N ALA A 115 15.09 -3.68 0.64
CA ALA A 115 15.61 -3.44 -0.70
C ALA A 115 17.11 -3.77 -0.79
N ALA A 116 17.92 -3.40 0.20
CA ALA A 116 19.36 -3.70 0.24
C ALA A 116 19.68 -5.20 0.29
N LEU A 117 18.80 -6.02 0.85
CA LEU A 117 18.93 -7.49 0.81
C LEU A 117 18.69 -8.10 -0.58
N ASN A 118 18.25 -7.29 -1.56
CA ASN A 118 17.90 -7.71 -2.92
C ASN A 118 18.62 -6.84 -3.95
N PRO A 119 19.96 -6.92 -4.06
CA PRO A 119 20.75 -6.03 -4.91
C PRO A 119 20.39 -6.15 -6.40
N ASP A 120 19.86 -7.29 -6.83
CA ASP A 120 19.35 -7.52 -8.18
C ASP A 120 18.07 -6.71 -8.50
N LEU A 121 17.32 -6.27 -7.48
CA LEU A 121 16.11 -5.47 -7.63
C LEU A 121 16.36 -3.96 -7.46
N LEU A 122 17.43 -3.56 -6.78
CA LEU A 122 17.73 -2.16 -6.48
C LEU A 122 17.69 -1.23 -7.71
N PRO A 123 18.22 -1.60 -8.90
CA PRO A 123 18.15 -0.73 -10.08
C PRO A 123 16.75 -0.38 -10.57
N ARG A 124 15.75 -1.18 -10.14
CA ARG A 124 14.33 -1.03 -10.52
C ARG A 124 13.50 -0.31 -9.47
N LEU A 125 14.10 0.04 -8.33
CA LEU A 125 13.42 0.64 -7.19
C LEU A 125 13.81 2.11 -7.03
N ALA A 126 12.82 2.99 -7.03
CA ALA A 126 12.94 4.37 -6.60
C ALA A 126 12.25 4.50 -5.24
N LEU A 127 13.03 4.50 -4.15
CA LEU A 127 12.49 4.62 -2.80
C LEU A 127 12.30 6.11 -2.48
N VAL A 128 11.09 6.50 -2.09
CA VAL A 128 10.70 7.88 -1.82
C VAL A 128 10.07 7.99 -0.44
N GLN A 129 10.69 8.73 0.46
CA GLN A 129 10.11 9.02 1.76
C GLN A 129 9.20 10.25 1.62
N ALA A 130 7.91 10.02 1.43
CA ALA A 130 6.92 11.06 1.20
C ALA A 130 5.51 10.65 1.67
N ALA A 131 4.74 11.64 2.11
CA ALA A 131 3.31 11.58 2.23
C ALA A 131 2.68 12.25 1.00
N LEU A 132 1.79 11.54 0.32
CA LEU A 132 1.08 12.11 -0.83
C LEU A 132 -0.22 12.77 -0.37
N THR A 133 -0.43 14.00 -0.83
CA THR A 133 -1.48 14.90 -0.37
C THR A 133 -2.22 15.52 -1.55
N ALA A 134 -3.33 16.18 -1.27
CA ALA A 134 -4.12 16.89 -2.30
C ALA A 134 -3.39 18.10 -2.89
N GLN A 135 -2.44 18.69 -2.15
CA GLN A 135 -1.67 19.87 -2.54
C GLN A 135 -0.23 19.74 -2.10
N THR A 136 0.71 20.25 -2.87
CA THR A 136 2.11 20.33 -2.47
C THR A 136 2.29 21.50 -1.49
N ASP A 137 3.07 21.28 -0.43
CA ASP A 137 3.40 22.30 0.57
C ASP A 137 2.19 23.03 1.19
N GLY A 138 1.08 22.32 1.41
CA GLY A 138 -0.11 22.85 2.04
C GLY A 138 0.10 23.24 3.52
N PRO A 139 -0.68 24.20 4.05
CA PRO A 139 -0.50 24.77 5.41
C PRO A 139 -0.76 23.76 6.55
N ASP A 140 -1.37 22.63 6.27
CA ASP A 140 -1.69 21.58 7.25
C ASP A 140 -0.58 20.53 7.41
N LEU A 141 0.58 20.72 6.77
CA LEU A 141 1.71 19.78 6.79
C LEU A 141 2.55 20.05 8.04
N LYS A 142 2.28 19.29 9.08
CA LYS A 142 2.89 19.49 10.41
C LYS A 142 4.20 18.71 10.52
N GLU A 143 5.19 19.32 11.20
CA GLU A 143 6.43 18.64 11.61
C GLU A 143 6.17 17.36 12.42
N ASP A 144 4.98 17.22 13.01
CA ASP A 144 4.54 16.06 13.81
C ASP A 144 3.57 15.12 13.07
N ALA A 145 3.58 15.10 11.72
CA ALA A 145 2.73 14.20 10.95
C ALA A 145 2.99 12.74 11.30
N ARG A 146 1.89 12.00 11.50
CA ARG A 146 1.92 10.58 11.88
C ARG A 146 0.96 9.80 11.01
N PHE A 147 1.39 8.60 10.61
CA PHE A 147 0.59 7.70 9.77
C PHE A 147 0.60 6.29 10.35
N TYR A 148 -0.45 5.53 10.09
CA TYR A 148 -0.51 4.14 10.47
C TYR A 148 0.46 3.33 9.59
N SER A 149 1.41 2.62 10.22
CA SER A 149 2.40 1.82 9.48
C SER A 149 2.86 0.57 10.22
N ARG A 150 2.32 0.33 11.42
CA ARG A 150 2.63 -0.84 12.23
C ARG A 150 1.38 -1.55 12.68
N TRP A 151 1.47 -2.88 12.76
CA TRP A 151 0.42 -3.75 13.32
C TRP A 151 1.02 -4.73 14.32
N PRO A 152 1.48 -4.26 15.50
CA PRO A 152 2.14 -5.12 16.47
C PRO A 152 1.19 -6.18 17.03
N LEU A 153 1.68 -7.41 17.06
CA LEU A 153 0.96 -8.57 17.55
C LEU A 153 1.12 -8.76 19.05
N LYS A 154 2.21 -8.24 19.64
CA LYS A 154 2.45 -8.17 21.07
C LYS A 154 2.30 -6.75 21.59
N GLY A 155 1.71 -6.61 22.79
CA GLY A 155 1.48 -5.31 23.39
C GLY A 155 0.36 -4.54 22.69
N GLY A 156 0.28 -3.26 22.95
CA GLY A 156 -0.61 -2.29 22.33
C GLY A 156 -0.35 -0.93 22.94
N GLY A 157 0.08 0.04 22.15
CA GLY A 157 0.24 1.44 22.56
C GLY A 157 -1.10 2.15 22.74
N ALA A 158 -1.09 3.31 23.41
CA ALA A 158 -2.26 4.18 23.55
C ALA A 158 -2.74 4.73 22.20
N ASP A 159 -1.86 4.79 21.20
CA ASP A 159 -2.09 5.33 19.85
C ASP A 159 -2.64 4.31 18.86
N ARG A 160 -3.14 3.17 19.35
CA ARG A 160 -3.69 2.11 18.49
C ARG A 160 -5.08 2.48 17.99
N HIS A 161 -5.29 2.39 16.69
CA HIS A 161 -6.60 2.58 16.10
C HIS A 161 -7.64 1.54 16.58
N ARG A 162 -8.86 2.00 16.89
CA ARG A 162 -9.89 1.14 17.51
C ARG A 162 -10.41 0.02 16.61
N LYS A 163 -10.46 0.22 15.30
CA LYS A 163 -11.04 -0.72 14.33
C LYS A 163 -9.97 -1.58 13.63
N HIS A 164 -8.93 -0.98 13.04
CA HIS A 164 -7.91 -1.76 12.31
C HIS A 164 -6.65 -2.09 13.13
N LEU A 165 -6.55 -1.59 14.37
CA LEU A 165 -5.49 -1.92 15.32
C LEU A 165 -4.07 -1.55 14.88
N GLY A 166 -3.91 -0.69 13.87
CA GLY A 166 -2.64 -0.11 13.48
C GLY A 166 -2.13 0.89 14.52
N GLU A 167 -0.83 1.09 14.58
CA GLU A 167 -0.16 2.09 15.42
C GLU A 167 0.42 3.21 14.55
N LEU A 168 0.30 4.45 15.06
CA LEU A 168 0.82 5.64 14.40
C LEU A 168 2.33 5.75 14.58
N GLU A 169 3.03 6.01 13.49
CA GLU A 169 4.47 6.29 13.44
C GLU A 169 4.74 7.68 12.87
N THR A 170 5.85 8.28 13.25
CA THR A 170 6.24 9.62 12.80
C THR A 170 6.74 9.63 11.36
N ALA A 171 6.51 10.75 10.67
CA ALA A 171 6.95 11.00 9.30
C ALA A 171 7.82 12.26 9.20
N LYS A 172 8.74 12.46 10.15
CA LYS A 172 9.55 13.69 10.30
C LYS A 172 10.40 14.02 9.07
N ARG A 173 10.84 13.00 8.33
CA ARG A 173 11.69 13.16 7.13
C ARG A 173 10.90 13.10 5.83
N ALA A 174 9.58 12.88 5.91
CA ALA A 174 8.77 12.78 4.72
C ALA A 174 8.63 14.14 4.03
N ARG A 175 8.73 14.12 2.72
CA ARG A 175 8.28 15.22 1.87
C ARG A 175 6.76 15.15 1.74
N PHE A 176 6.14 16.30 1.54
CA PHE A 176 4.70 16.37 1.27
C PHE A 176 4.51 16.93 -0.13
N LEU A 177 3.88 16.17 -1.00
CA LEU A 177 3.68 16.55 -2.39
C LEU A 177 2.48 15.81 -3.00
N THR A 178 2.03 16.26 -4.16
CA THR A 178 0.97 15.57 -4.90
C THR A 178 1.54 14.37 -5.67
N LEU A 179 0.69 13.39 -6.01
CA LEU A 179 1.11 12.29 -6.86
C LEU A 179 1.49 12.79 -8.27
N ASP A 180 0.79 13.80 -8.80
CA ASP A 180 1.13 14.40 -10.10
C ASP A 180 2.55 14.99 -10.10
N THR A 181 2.93 15.73 -9.02
CA THR A 181 4.29 16.26 -8.85
C THR A 181 5.31 15.13 -8.79
N LEU A 182 5.06 14.07 -8.01
CA LEU A 182 5.96 12.95 -7.89
C LEU A 182 6.15 12.21 -9.23
N VAL A 183 5.09 12.02 -10.00
CA VAL A 183 5.16 11.40 -11.34
C VAL A 183 6.08 12.22 -12.25
N GLN A 184 5.95 13.54 -12.24
CA GLN A 184 6.81 14.43 -13.05
C GLN A 184 8.28 14.34 -12.62
N GLU A 185 8.57 14.39 -11.30
CA GLU A 185 9.92 14.25 -10.76
C GLU A 185 10.56 12.90 -11.16
N MET A 186 9.82 11.81 -11.01
CA MET A 186 10.34 10.48 -11.32
C MET A 186 10.61 10.29 -12.81
N ARG A 187 9.74 10.84 -13.68
CA ARG A 187 9.96 10.85 -15.12
C ARG A 187 11.23 11.61 -15.49
N ALA A 188 11.40 12.80 -14.96
CA ALA A 188 12.58 13.62 -15.20
C ALA A 188 13.87 12.93 -14.72
N LYS A 189 13.86 12.44 -13.46
CA LYS A 189 15.01 11.80 -12.81
C LYS A 189 15.48 10.54 -13.52
N HIS A 190 14.54 9.69 -13.90
CA HIS A 190 14.84 8.38 -14.52
C HIS A 190 14.73 8.41 -16.05
N ARG A 191 14.50 9.59 -16.66
CA ARG A 191 14.31 9.77 -18.10
C ARG A 191 13.23 8.85 -18.70
N ILE A 192 12.12 8.68 -17.95
CA ILE A 192 11.03 7.77 -18.31
C ILE A 192 10.02 8.53 -19.16
N ASN A 193 9.84 8.11 -20.41
CA ASN A 193 8.87 8.73 -21.34
C ASN A 193 7.62 7.85 -21.58
N ARG A 194 7.38 6.84 -20.73
CA ARG A 194 6.21 5.97 -20.81
C ARG A 194 5.16 6.34 -19.77
N PRO A 195 3.88 6.01 -20.01
CA PRO A 195 2.82 6.27 -19.04
C PRO A 195 3.01 5.42 -17.77
N VAL A 196 2.40 5.87 -16.67
CA VAL A 196 2.22 5.06 -15.47
C VAL A 196 1.21 3.95 -15.81
N ALA A 197 1.64 2.70 -15.69
CA ALA A 197 0.81 1.55 -16.03
C ALA A 197 -0.06 1.09 -14.86
N PHE A 198 0.48 1.19 -13.64
CA PHE A 198 -0.15 0.63 -12.45
C PHE A 198 0.16 1.46 -11.21
N VAL A 199 -0.84 1.61 -10.34
CA VAL A 199 -0.71 2.22 -9.02
C VAL A 199 -1.32 1.26 -7.98
N LYS A 200 -0.57 0.87 -6.96
CA LYS A 200 -1.12 0.32 -5.72
C LYS A 200 -1.31 1.49 -4.77
N LEU A 201 -2.50 1.62 -4.20
CA LEU A 201 -2.88 2.67 -3.27
C LEU A 201 -3.49 2.05 -2.00
N ASP A 202 -2.76 2.17 -0.89
CA ASP A 202 -3.15 1.60 0.39
C ASP A 202 -2.42 2.42 1.47
N VAL A 203 -3.11 3.44 1.96
CA VAL A 203 -2.56 4.49 2.84
C VAL A 203 -3.47 4.76 4.06
N ASP A 204 -4.22 3.74 4.46
CA ASP A 204 -4.98 3.71 5.72
C ASP A 204 -5.84 4.97 5.98
N GLY A 205 -6.66 5.35 5.00
CA GLY A 205 -7.61 6.46 5.12
C GLY A 205 -7.20 7.75 4.39
N HIS A 206 -6.02 7.82 3.80
CA HIS A 206 -5.56 8.98 3.03
C HIS A 206 -5.73 8.84 1.50
N GLU A 207 -6.43 7.79 1.03
CA GLU A 207 -6.60 7.51 -0.40
C GLU A 207 -7.23 8.67 -1.16
N LEU A 208 -8.22 9.34 -0.56
CA LEU A 208 -8.88 10.50 -1.17
C LEU A 208 -7.90 11.66 -1.40
N ASP A 209 -7.01 11.93 -0.44
CA ASP A 209 -6.04 13.03 -0.58
C ASP A 209 -5.03 12.72 -1.68
N VAL A 210 -4.56 11.46 -1.75
CA VAL A 210 -3.67 11.02 -2.84
C VAL A 210 -4.34 11.17 -4.20
N LEU A 211 -5.60 10.73 -4.35
CA LEU A 211 -6.32 10.81 -5.63
C LEU A 211 -6.64 12.26 -6.02
N ARG A 212 -6.94 13.15 -5.07
CA ARG A 212 -7.09 14.58 -5.33
C ARG A 212 -5.80 15.22 -5.86
N GLY A 213 -4.65 14.75 -5.39
CA GLY A 213 -3.34 15.15 -5.88
C GLY A 213 -2.89 14.44 -7.17
N ALA A 214 -3.77 13.67 -7.82
CA ALA A 214 -3.47 12.85 -8.99
C ALA A 214 -4.32 13.19 -10.22
N THR A 215 -4.88 14.39 -10.29
CA THR A 215 -5.87 14.78 -11.32
C THR A 215 -5.33 14.61 -12.75
N GLN A 216 -4.08 15.01 -13.00
CA GLN A 216 -3.46 14.85 -14.33
C GLN A 216 -3.23 13.38 -14.67
N LEU A 217 -2.75 12.60 -13.70
CA LEU A 217 -2.53 11.17 -13.85
C LEU A 217 -3.84 10.45 -14.18
N LEU A 218 -4.90 10.71 -13.40
CA LEU A 218 -6.21 10.07 -13.58
C LEU A 218 -6.88 10.46 -14.89
N THR A 219 -6.73 11.71 -15.34
CA THR A 219 -7.36 12.21 -16.57
C THR A 219 -6.60 11.76 -17.82
N ALA A 220 -5.27 11.95 -17.83
CA ALA A 220 -4.48 11.81 -19.06
C ALA A 220 -3.88 10.42 -19.26
N GLN A 221 -3.52 9.71 -18.18
CA GLN A 221 -2.81 8.43 -18.27
C GLN A 221 -3.68 7.23 -17.92
N LYS A 222 -4.65 7.42 -17.02
CA LYS A 222 -5.64 6.41 -16.61
C LYS A 222 -5.00 5.07 -16.23
N PRO A 223 -4.02 5.03 -15.28
CA PRO A 223 -3.40 3.77 -14.87
C PRO A 223 -4.41 2.81 -14.27
N LEU A 224 -4.10 1.52 -14.27
CA LEU A 224 -4.81 0.58 -13.42
C LEU A 224 -4.49 0.88 -11.95
N ILE A 225 -5.49 0.96 -11.08
CA ILE A 225 -5.30 1.23 -9.66
C ILE A 225 -5.78 0.04 -8.85
N LEU A 226 -4.89 -0.56 -8.05
CA LEU A 226 -5.24 -1.49 -6.99
C LEU A 226 -5.37 -0.70 -5.69
N ILE A 227 -6.56 -0.69 -5.11
CA ILE A 227 -6.88 0.09 -3.91
C ILE A 227 -7.53 -0.78 -2.84
N GLU A 228 -7.13 -0.58 -1.57
CA GLU A 228 -7.89 -1.08 -0.44
C GLU A 228 -9.03 -0.11 -0.11
N ILE A 229 -10.27 -0.60 -0.12
CA ILE A 229 -11.46 0.18 0.19
C ILE A 229 -12.01 -0.25 1.55
N GLY A 230 -11.93 0.66 2.53
CA GLY A 230 -12.44 0.46 3.89
C GLY A 230 -13.34 1.63 4.31
N PRO A 231 -14.68 1.51 4.23
CA PRO A 231 -15.56 2.61 4.62
C PRO A 231 -15.28 3.14 6.04
N HIS A 232 -15.01 2.23 6.97
CA HIS A 232 -14.78 2.56 8.39
C HIS A 232 -13.49 3.36 8.64
N VAL A 233 -12.53 3.32 7.73
CA VAL A 233 -11.29 4.12 7.82
C VAL A 233 -11.53 5.53 7.31
N GLN A 234 -12.37 5.66 6.28
CA GLN A 234 -12.74 6.95 5.69
C GLN A 234 -13.75 7.75 6.55
N ASP A 235 -14.53 7.05 7.40
CA ASP A 235 -15.62 7.66 8.18
C ASP A 235 -15.16 8.56 9.35
N GLU A 236 -13.86 8.66 9.57
CA GLU A 236 -13.30 9.64 10.53
C GLU A 236 -13.57 11.10 10.11
N VAL A 237 -13.78 11.31 8.81
CA VAL A 237 -14.17 12.61 8.24
C VAL A 237 -15.50 12.46 7.50
N PRO A 238 -16.52 13.32 7.80
CA PRO A 238 -17.81 13.25 7.13
C PRO A 238 -17.71 13.30 5.60
N GLN A 239 -18.52 12.47 4.92
CA GLN A 239 -18.63 12.39 3.45
C GLN A 239 -17.34 11.99 2.71
N ARG A 240 -16.27 11.63 3.43
CA ARG A 240 -14.98 11.31 2.81
C ARG A 240 -15.07 10.05 1.92
N PHE A 241 -15.84 9.04 2.36
CA PHE A 241 -16.04 7.83 1.58
C PHE A 241 -16.83 8.09 0.29
N GLU A 242 -17.88 8.91 0.36
CA GLU A 242 -18.67 9.34 -0.79
C GLU A 242 -17.80 10.08 -1.81
N GLN A 243 -16.93 10.98 -1.34
CA GLN A 243 -16.00 11.73 -2.17
C GLN A 243 -14.94 10.81 -2.81
N LEU A 244 -14.46 9.78 -2.08
CA LEU A 244 -13.53 8.80 -2.62
C LEU A 244 -14.13 8.04 -3.80
N ILE A 245 -15.40 7.61 -3.69
CA ILE A 245 -16.08 6.91 -4.78
C ILE A 245 -16.38 7.86 -5.94
N GLY A 246 -16.81 9.10 -5.64
CA GLY A 246 -17.08 10.13 -6.65
C GLY A 246 -15.87 10.44 -7.53
N ILE A 247 -14.67 10.49 -6.96
CA ILE A 247 -13.44 10.76 -7.75
C ILE A 247 -13.23 9.70 -8.85
N PHE A 248 -13.54 8.44 -8.59
CA PHE A 248 -13.44 7.39 -9.61
C PHE A 248 -14.48 7.57 -10.72
N GLU A 249 -15.73 7.93 -10.36
CA GLU A 249 -16.79 8.21 -11.34
C GLU A 249 -16.44 9.41 -12.21
N ASP A 250 -15.99 10.52 -11.61
CA ASP A 250 -15.63 11.76 -12.29
C ASP A 250 -14.50 11.57 -13.34
N HIS A 251 -13.60 10.61 -13.11
CA HIS A 251 -12.52 10.28 -14.02
C HIS A 251 -12.82 9.07 -14.94
N GLY A 252 -14.06 8.56 -14.91
CA GLY A 252 -14.50 7.47 -15.79
C GLY A 252 -13.93 6.10 -15.42
N TYR A 253 -13.65 5.87 -14.14
CA TYR A 253 -13.24 4.56 -13.62
C TYR A 253 -14.44 3.72 -13.21
N ARG A 254 -14.27 2.40 -13.28
CA ARG A 254 -15.15 1.40 -12.69
C ARG A 254 -14.38 0.54 -11.70
N LEU A 255 -15.06 0.09 -10.67
CA LEU A 255 -14.50 -0.76 -9.63
C LEU A 255 -14.87 -2.22 -9.87
N GLU A 256 -13.92 -3.11 -9.66
CA GLU A 256 -14.11 -4.56 -9.64
C GLU A 256 -13.31 -5.20 -8.51
N THR A 257 -13.73 -6.36 -8.02
CA THR A 257 -12.95 -7.10 -7.01
C THR A 257 -11.62 -7.55 -7.60
N SER A 258 -10.55 -7.44 -6.83
CA SER A 258 -9.18 -7.72 -7.30
C SER A 258 -8.94 -9.21 -7.64
N ASP A 259 -9.68 -10.12 -7.02
CA ASP A 259 -9.56 -11.57 -7.17
C ASP A 259 -10.39 -12.13 -8.33
N THR A 260 -11.70 -11.85 -8.34
CA THR A 260 -12.65 -12.44 -9.29
C THR A 260 -13.01 -11.51 -10.46
N GLY A 261 -12.82 -10.19 -10.33
CA GLY A 261 -13.25 -9.19 -11.29
C GLY A 261 -14.75 -8.95 -11.30
N LYS A 262 -15.42 -9.33 -10.22
CA LYS A 262 -16.85 -9.00 -10.07
C LYS A 262 -17.00 -7.48 -9.98
N LYS A 263 -17.86 -6.91 -10.81
CA LYS A 263 -18.16 -5.49 -10.78
C LYS A 263 -18.66 -5.08 -9.40
N LEU A 264 -18.13 -3.99 -8.89
CA LEU A 264 -18.55 -3.36 -7.66
C LEU A 264 -19.49 -2.18 -7.97
N PRO A 265 -20.47 -1.89 -7.09
CA PRO A 265 -21.30 -0.73 -7.26
C PRO A 265 -20.46 0.56 -7.10
N MET A 266 -20.76 1.56 -7.93
CA MET A 266 -20.17 2.90 -7.84
C MET A 266 -20.93 3.82 -6.88
N SER A 267 -21.78 3.28 -6.06
CA SER A 267 -22.56 3.98 -5.03
C SER A 267 -21.95 3.71 -3.65
N ALA A 268 -21.58 4.73 -2.92
CA ALA A 268 -21.00 4.60 -1.58
C ALA A 268 -21.93 3.86 -0.61
N PRO A 269 -23.27 4.11 -0.55
CA PRO A 269 -24.18 3.32 0.29
C PRO A 269 -24.19 1.83 -0.09
N ALA A 270 -24.19 1.50 -1.37
CA ALA A 270 -24.20 0.10 -1.82
C ALA A 270 -22.87 -0.61 -1.54
N LEU A 271 -21.73 0.08 -1.66
CA LEU A 271 -20.43 -0.43 -1.27
C LEU A 271 -20.34 -0.67 0.24
N ARG A 272 -20.85 0.25 1.06
CA ARG A 272 -20.92 0.07 2.52
C ARG A 272 -21.70 -1.18 2.89
N ALA A 273 -22.87 -1.38 2.27
CA ALA A 273 -23.69 -2.56 2.51
C ALA A 273 -22.99 -3.87 2.09
N LEU A 274 -22.21 -3.82 1.00
CA LEU A 274 -21.48 -4.99 0.48
C LEU A 274 -20.28 -5.35 1.36
N ILE A 275 -19.50 -4.36 1.81
CA ILE A 275 -18.26 -4.56 2.55
C ILE A 275 -18.55 -4.91 4.02
N GLY A 276 -19.51 -4.22 4.62
CA GLY A 276 -19.88 -4.38 6.03
C GLY A 276 -18.98 -3.58 6.97
N ASP A 277 -19.40 -3.45 8.23
CA ASP A 277 -18.66 -2.66 9.23
C ASP A 277 -17.35 -3.33 9.64
N GLY A 278 -16.28 -2.54 9.68
CA GLY A 278 -14.94 -2.97 10.09
C GLY A 278 -14.25 -3.95 9.14
N ALA A 279 -14.75 -4.08 7.90
CA ALA A 279 -14.12 -4.86 6.84
C ALA A 279 -13.56 -3.96 5.74
N THR A 280 -12.62 -4.52 4.97
CA THR A 280 -12.03 -3.90 3.78
C THR A 280 -12.15 -4.84 2.58
N ILE A 281 -12.07 -4.30 1.39
CA ILE A 281 -12.02 -5.04 0.13
C ILE A 281 -10.91 -4.49 -0.77
N ASP A 282 -10.13 -5.40 -1.36
CA ASP A 282 -9.19 -5.02 -2.41
C ASP A 282 -9.93 -4.89 -3.73
N ALA A 283 -9.95 -3.70 -4.29
CA ALA A 283 -10.59 -3.40 -5.55
C ALA A 283 -9.56 -3.00 -6.62
N ILE A 284 -9.88 -3.30 -7.86
CA ILE A 284 -9.22 -2.74 -9.04
C ILE A 284 -10.12 -1.64 -9.59
N ALA A 285 -9.59 -0.41 -9.65
CA ALA A 285 -10.19 0.66 -10.42
C ALA A 285 -9.58 0.69 -11.82
N ARG A 286 -10.45 0.60 -12.84
CA ARG A 286 -10.08 0.58 -14.24
C ARG A 286 -10.91 1.58 -15.02
N ALA A 287 -10.26 2.40 -15.87
CA ALA A 287 -10.98 3.30 -16.77
C ALA A 287 -11.68 2.52 -17.88
N ASP A 288 -12.87 2.99 -18.29
CA ASP A 288 -13.69 2.31 -19.30
C ASP A 288 -13.02 2.20 -20.69
N ASN A 289 -12.05 3.09 -21.00
CA ASN A 289 -11.32 3.12 -22.27
C ASN A 289 -9.92 2.50 -22.19
N GLY A 290 -9.57 1.85 -21.09
CA GLY A 290 -8.28 1.19 -20.89
C GLY A 290 -8.35 -0.26 -21.36
N ASN A 291 -8.23 -0.49 -22.66
CA ASN A 291 -7.89 -1.81 -23.16
C ASN A 291 -6.37 -1.96 -23.11
N PRO A 292 -5.82 -3.08 -22.58
CA PRO A 292 -4.41 -3.39 -22.73
C PRO A 292 -4.11 -3.75 -24.18
#